data_08a410f50431d2a66ffb011e85dde1ba
#
_entry.id   08a410f50431d2a66ffb011e85dde1ba
#
_cell.length_a   1.000
_cell.length_b   1.000
_cell.length_c   1.000
_cell.angle_alpha   90.00
_cell.angle_beta   90.00
_cell.angle_gamma   90.00
#
_symmetry.space_group_name_H-M   'P 1'
#
loop_
_entity.id
_entity.type
_entity.pdbx_description
1 polymer ?
#
loop_
_entity_poly.entity_id
_entity_poly.type
_entity_poly.pdbx_seq_one_letter_code
_entity_poly.pdbx_strand_id
1 'polypeptide(L)'
;MLFRSAALKSIARDSVIVSTKQKVAQGADFRSAADVVAGLDESLKIMGTDYVDIFFLHTVLPNAYEHVRSQIVPALLREKEKGKFRFLGITEMPPKDARHEMLQHANKDACWDVIMLAFHMLGQNARQKVFPATRARNIGTMIMFAVRSLFSTPGRLQQDIKVLAGEGKLPSWLAEKAQPLDFLLCEGGAQSIIEAAYRYARHEPGTNVVLFGTGNPAHVEPNIAAILKPPLPRADIQKLAELFGHLEGVGLDEPNLGANRA
;
A
#
# COMPACT_ATOMS: atom_id res chain seq x y z
N MET A 1 -16.83 -8.32 0.59
CA MET A 1 -17.30 -7.70 1.86
C MET A 1 -17.96 -8.68 2.84
N LEU A 2 -18.71 -9.66 2.40
CA LEU A 2 -19.48 -10.59 3.26
C LEU A 2 -18.66 -11.26 4.40
N PHE A 3 -17.42 -11.68 4.16
CA PHE A 3 -16.58 -12.32 5.19
C PHE A 3 -16.18 -11.36 6.30
N ARG A 4 -15.89 -10.09 5.97
CA ARG A 4 -15.50 -9.08 6.98
C ARG A 4 -16.68 -8.73 7.90
N SER A 5 -17.89 -8.63 7.34
CA SER A 5 -19.09 -8.34 8.13
C SER A 5 -19.44 -9.47 9.09
N ALA A 6 -19.21 -10.73 8.71
CA ALA A 6 -19.39 -11.87 9.62
C ALA A 6 -18.41 -11.82 10.81
N ALA A 7 -17.13 -11.53 10.56
CA ALA A 7 -16.11 -11.42 11.61
C ALA A 7 -16.41 -10.27 12.59
N LEU A 8 -16.86 -9.11 12.09
CA LEU A 8 -17.17 -7.96 12.94
C LEU A 8 -18.30 -8.22 13.93
N LYS A 9 -19.21 -9.16 13.65
CA LYS A 9 -20.29 -9.54 14.56
C LYS A 9 -19.83 -10.31 15.79
N SER A 10 -18.64 -10.89 15.75
CA SER A 10 -18.07 -11.74 16.82
C SER A 10 -17.02 -11.06 17.67
N ILE A 11 -16.68 -9.80 17.38
CA ILE A 11 -15.65 -9.04 18.10
C ILE A 11 -16.21 -7.68 18.52
N ALA A 12 -15.72 -7.15 19.65
CA ALA A 12 -16.07 -5.80 20.10
C ALA A 12 -15.61 -4.77 19.05
N ARG A 13 -16.52 -3.89 18.60
CA ARG A 13 -16.26 -2.94 17.50
C ARG A 13 -15.07 -2.03 17.78
N ASP A 14 -14.86 -1.64 19.02
CA ASP A 14 -13.78 -0.76 19.48
C ASP A 14 -12.44 -1.47 19.68
N SER A 15 -12.41 -2.81 19.62
CA SER A 15 -11.18 -3.58 19.75
C SER A 15 -10.38 -3.68 18.44
N VAL A 16 -10.92 -3.20 17.31
CA VAL A 16 -10.30 -3.28 15.99
C VAL A 16 -10.43 -1.98 15.22
N ILE A 17 -9.42 -1.69 14.40
CA ILE A 17 -9.46 -0.61 13.43
C ILE A 17 -10.07 -1.12 12.13
N VAL A 18 -11.22 -0.58 11.76
CA VAL A 18 -11.94 -0.96 10.54
C VAL A 18 -11.73 0.11 9.48
N SER A 19 -11.31 -0.31 8.30
CA SER A 19 -11.23 0.58 7.14
C SER A 19 -12.06 0.04 5.97
N THR A 20 -12.70 0.95 5.24
CA THR A 20 -13.34 0.66 3.96
C THR A 20 -12.99 1.71 2.92
N LYS A 21 -13.38 1.48 1.69
CA LYS A 21 -13.01 2.38 0.60
C LYS A 21 -14.05 2.39 -0.52
N GLN A 22 -14.17 3.54 -1.18
CA GLN A 22 -15.00 3.74 -2.36
C GLN A 22 -14.17 4.28 -3.52
N LYS A 23 -14.42 3.72 -4.73
CA LYS A 23 -13.81 4.25 -5.96
C LYS A 23 -14.37 5.63 -6.27
N VAL A 24 -13.55 6.48 -6.84
CA VAL A 24 -13.91 7.85 -7.28
C VAL A 24 -14.25 7.92 -8.77
N ALA A 25 -14.01 6.84 -9.50
CA ALA A 25 -14.32 6.72 -10.92
C ALA A 25 -14.90 5.34 -11.24
N GLN A 26 -15.69 5.28 -12.31
CA GLN A 26 -16.22 4.07 -12.91
C GLN A 26 -15.95 4.13 -14.42
N GLY A 27 -15.02 3.32 -14.90
CA GLY A 27 -14.50 3.48 -16.27
C GLY A 27 -13.81 4.81 -16.45
N ALA A 28 -14.23 5.59 -17.43
CA ALA A 28 -13.73 6.94 -17.71
C ALA A 28 -14.43 8.06 -16.90
N ASP A 29 -15.56 7.75 -16.28
CA ASP A 29 -16.43 8.75 -15.63
C ASP A 29 -16.09 8.89 -14.15
N PHE A 30 -16.02 10.13 -13.68
CA PHE A 30 -15.89 10.43 -12.26
C PHE A 30 -17.23 10.26 -11.55
N ARG A 31 -17.21 9.63 -10.40
CA ARG A 31 -18.41 9.47 -9.56
C ARG A 31 -18.74 10.80 -8.89
N SER A 32 -20.05 11.04 -8.72
CA SER A 32 -20.52 12.19 -7.95
C SER A 32 -20.22 12.02 -6.45
N ALA A 33 -20.20 13.12 -5.72
CA ALA A 33 -20.11 13.11 -4.27
C ALA A 33 -21.24 12.29 -3.62
N ALA A 34 -22.48 12.39 -4.17
CA ALA A 34 -23.65 11.65 -3.70
C ALA A 34 -23.45 10.14 -3.85
N ASP A 35 -22.89 9.66 -4.98
CA ASP A 35 -22.61 8.24 -5.18
C ASP A 35 -21.54 7.69 -4.23
N VAL A 36 -20.54 8.50 -3.92
CA VAL A 36 -19.48 8.10 -2.98
C VAL A 36 -20.03 8.03 -1.56
N VAL A 37 -20.86 8.98 -1.15
CA VAL A 37 -21.55 8.99 0.16
C VAL A 37 -22.52 7.80 0.24
N ALA A 38 -23.32 7.54 -0.77
CA ALA A 38 -24.21 6.37 -0.81
C ALA A 38 -23.41 5.05 -0.68
N GLY A 39 -22.23 4.96 -1.30
CA GLY A 39 -21.35 3.80 -1.17
C GLY A 39 -20.74 3.65 0.23
N LEU A 40 -20.51 4.75 0.97
CA LEU A 40 -20.15 4.69 2.38
C LEU A 40 -21.31 4.12 3.20
N ASP A 41 -22.54 4.66 3.01
CA ASP A 41 -23.73 4.21 3.76
C ASP A 41 -24.03 2.73 3.50
N GLU A 42 -23.92 2.29 2.26
CA GLU A 42 -24.05 0.86 1.91
C GLU A 42 -22.97 0.01 2.61
N SER A 43 -21.72 0.49 2.64
CA SER A 43 -20.63 -0.21 3.33
C SER A 43 -20.90 -0.38 4.82
N LEU A 44 -21.38 0.67 5.50
CA LEU A 44 -21.77 0.64 6.92
C LEU A 44 -22.92 -0.36 7.15
N LYS A 45 -23.95 -0.29 6.31
CA LYS A 45 -25.10 -1.22 6.36
C LYS A 45 -24.66 -2.69 6.20
N ILE A 46 -23.81 -2.99 5.20
CA ILE A 46 -23.31 -4.36 4.96
C ILE A 46 -22.47 -4.86 6.15
N MET A 47 -21.68 -4.00 6.76
CA MET A 47 -20.85 -4.35 7.89
C MET A 47 -21.63 -4.40 9.22
N GLY A 48 -22.82 -3.84 9.28
CA GLY A 48 -23.66 -3.77 10.50
C GLY A 48 -23.01 -2.90 11.58
N THR A 49 -22.46 -1.75 11.18
CA THR A 49 -21.81 -0.79 12.09
C THR A 49 -22.19 0.63 11.70
N ASP A 50 -22.25 1.51 12.68
CA ASP A 50 -22.59 2.92 12.45
C ASP A 50 -21.38 3.74 11.98
N TYR A 51 -20.16 3.24 12.15
CA TYR A 51 -18.95 3.94 11.73
C TYR A 51 -17.82 2.99 11.32
N VAL A 52 -16.88 3.54 10.55
CA VAL A 52 -15.55 2.96 10.32
C VAL A 52 -14.47 3.90 10.85
N ASP A 53 -13.30 3.35 11.18
CA ASP A 53 -12.20 4.20 11.66
C ASP A 53 -11.60 4.99 10.51
N ILE A 54 -11.36 4.35 9.36
CA ILE A 54 -10.76 5.02 8.21
C ILE A 54 -11.61 4.78 6.97
N PHE A 55 -12.04 5.87 6.33
CA PHE A 55 -12.70 5.82 5.03
C PHE A 55 -11.76 6.31 3.94
N PHE A 56 -11.47 5.48 2.96
CA PHE A 56 -10.55 5.82 1.87
C PHE A 56 -11.27 6.12 0.56
N LEU A 57 -10.81 7.16 -0.14
CA LEU A 57 -11.02 7.29 -1.57
C LEU A 57 -10.01 6.40 -2.32
N HIS A 58 -10.53 5.50 -3.14
CA HIS A 58 -9.78 4.35 -3.64
C HIS A 58 -9.29 4.55 -5.06
N THR A 59 -8.00 4.24 -5.30
CA THR A 59 -7.36 4.24 -6.62
C THR A 59 -7.50 5.58 -7.35
N VAL A 60 -7.25 6.66 -6.61
CA VAL A 60 -7.27 8.00 -7.18
C VAL A 60 -6.07 8.18 -8.10
N LEU A 61 -6.33 8.66 -9.31
CA LEU A 61 -5.31 9.00 -10.31
C LEU A 61 -5.01 10.51 -10.29
N PRO A 62 -3.86 10.96 -10.80
CA PRO A 62 -3.52 12.38 -10.84
C PRO A 62 -4.59 13.25 -11.50
N ASN A 63 -5.17 12.82 -12.61
CA ASN A 63 -6.22 13.54 -13.33
C ASN A 63 -7.57 13.59 -12.59
N ALA A 64 -7.80 12.70 -11.63
CA ALA A 64 -9.02 12.67 -10.82
C ALA A 64 -8.89 13.52 -9.55
N TYR A 65 -7.67 13.90 -9.16
CA TYR A 65 -7.42 14.49 -7.85
C TYR A 65 -8.18 15.81 -7.64
N GLU A 66 -8.20 16.68 -8.61
CA GLU A 66 -8.91 17.97 -8.50
C GLU A 66 -10.42 17.80 -8.32
N HIS A 67 -11.03 16.86 -9.06
CA HIS A 67 -12.44 16.49 -8.85
C HIS A 67 -12.68 15.94 -7.43
N VAL A 68 -11.81 15.06 -6.97
CA VAL A 68 -11.87 14.51 -5.60
C VAL A 68 -11.81 15.63 -4.56
N ARG A 69 -10.83 16.49 -4.67
CA ARG A 69 -10.59 17.58 -3.71
C ARG A 69 -11.73 18.58 -3.66
N SER A 70 -12.21 19.01 -4.85
CA SER A 70 -13.21 20.10 -4.94
C SER A 70 -14.66 19.63 -4.81
N GLN A 71 -14.98 18.43 -5.26
CA GLN A 71 -16.37 17.96 -5.29
C GLN A 71 -16.68 16.89 -4.22
N ILE A 72 -15.79 15.91 -3.99
CA ILE A 72 -16.07 14.78 -3.12
C ILE A 72 -15.70 15.08 -1.66
N VAL A 73 -14.51 15.63 -1.40
CA VAL A 73 -14.01 15.87 -0.04
C VAL A 73 -14.97 16.75 0.79
N PRO A 74 -15.53 17.86 0.29
CA PRO A 74 -16.45 18.67 1.11
C PRO A 74 -17.70 17.92 1.57
N ALA A 75 -18.22 17.00 0.74
CA ALA A 75 -19.34 16.16 1.14
C ALA A 75 -18.94 15.15 2.20
N LEU A 76 -17.77 14.51 2.05
CA LEU A 76 -17.27 13.54 3.03
C LEU A 76 -16.94 14.18 4.38
N LEU A 77 -16.43 15.40 4.42
CA LEU A 77 -16.20 16.10 5.69
C LEU A 77 -17.49 16.29 6.48
N ARG A 78 -18.62 16.58 5.81
CA ARG A 78 -19.94 16.59 6.46
C ARG A 78 -20.37 15.21 6.98
N GLU A 79 -20.03 14.13 6.29
CA GLU A 79 -20.31 12.78 6.79
C GLU A 79 -19.38 12.37 7.96
N LYS A 80 -18.14 12.91 7.99
CA LYS A 80 -17.22 12.79 9.13
C LYS A 80 -17.80 13.49 10.37
N GLU A 81 -18.36 14.69 10.22
CA GLU A 81 -19.04 15.42 11.29
C GLU A 81 -20.25 14.65 11.84
N LYS A 82 -20.95 13.86 11.00
CA LYS A 82 -22.03 12.96 11.44
C LYS A 82 -21.50 11.69 12.12
N GLY A 83 -20.20 11.51 12.24
CA GLY A 83 -19.58 10.38 12.91
C GLY A 83 -19.49 9.09 12.11
N LYS A 84 -19.78 9.09 10.80
CA LYS A 84 -19.74 7.87 9.96
C LYS A 84 -18.33 7.31 9.76
N PHE A 85 -17.31 8.13 9.92
CA PHE A 85 -15.90 7.71 9.97
C PHE A 85 -15.06 8.70 10.77
N ARG A 86 -13.91 8.23 11.29
CA ARG A 86 -13.02 9.04 12.12
C ARG A 86 -11.93 9.73 11.31
N PHE A 87 -11.35 9.04 10.33
CA PHE A 87 -10.22 9.52 9.54
C PHE A 87 -10.52 9.38 8.05
N LEU A 88 -10.21 10.46 7.30
CA LEU A 88 -10.32 10.47 5.83
C LEU A 88 -8.99 10.06 5.22
N GLY A 89 -9.04 9.04 4.37
CA GLY A 89 -7.86 8.55 3.67
C GLY A 89 -7.96 8.63 2.15
N ILE A 90 -6.80 8.54 1.51
CA ILE A 90 -6.68 8.46 0.05
C ILE A 90 -5.72 7.35 -0.34
N THR A 91 -6.02 6.64 -1.42
CA THR A 91 -5.11 5.62 -1.97
C THR A 91 -4.76 5.93 -3.41
N GLU A 92 -3.52 5.74 -3.76
CA GLU A 92 -3.05 5.79 -5.15
C GLU A 92 -3.37 4.50 -5.92
N MET A 93 -3.07 4.50 -7.22
CA MET A 93 -3.06 3.34 -8.10
C MET A 93 -1.65 3.14 -8.67
N PRO A 94 -0.74 2.45 -7.94
CA PRO A 94 0.67 2.41 -8.26
C PRO A 94 1.03 1.96 -9.69
N PRO A 95 0.33 0.97 -10.30
CA PRO A 95 0.61 0.59 -11.69
C PRO A 95 0.40 1.72 -12.71
N LYS A 96 -0.45 2.70 -12.39
CA LYS A 96 -0.78 3.85 -13.26
C LYS A 96 -0.19 5.16 -12.79
N ASP A 97 0.39 5.20 -11.59
CA ASP A 97 1.03 6.36 -10.99
C ASP A 97 2.29 5.92 -10.21
N ALA A 98 3.23 5.32 -10.93
CA ALA A 98 4.48 4.80 -10.36
C ALA A 98 5.36 5.89 -9.72
N ARG A 99 5.10 7.16 -10.02
CA ARG A 99 5.83 8.31 -9.48
C ARG A 99 5.16 8.98 -8.30
N HIS A 100 4.03 8.45 -7.82
CA HIS A 100 3.24 9.03 -6.74
C HIS A 100 2.79 10.48 -7.01
N GLU A 101 2.51 10.83 -8.26
CA GLU A 101 2.15 12.22 -8.64
C GLU A 101 0.88 12.67 -7.92
N MET A 102 -0.14 11.79 -7.85
CA MET A 102 -1.37 12.08 -7.11
C MET A 102 -1.09 12.35 -5.63
N LEU A 103 -0.23 11.56 -4.98
CA LEU A 103 0.09 11.74 -3.57
C LEU A 103 0.92 13.01 -3.31
N GLN A 104 1.75 13.43 -4.26
CA GLN A 104 2.46 14.70 -4.17
C GLN A 104 1.48 15.90 -4.22
N HIS A 105 0.36 15.77 -4.96
CA HIS A 105 -0.74 16.74 -4.87
C HIS A 105 -1.46 16.65 -3.53
N ALA A 106 -1.86 15.46 -3.10
CA ALA A 106 -2.55 15.23 -1.84
C ALA A 106 -1.78 15.75 -0.62
N ASN A 107 -0.46 15.60 -0.63
CA ASN A 107 0.41 16.09 0.44
C ASN A 107 0.40 17.62 0.63
N LYS A 108 -0.20 18.40 -0.29
CA LYS A 108 -0.34 19.86 -0.16
C LYS A 108 -1.62 20.25 0.58
N ASP A 109 -2.63 19.38 0.60
CA ASP A 109 -3.94 19.66 1.20
C ASP A 109 -4.02 19.15 2.65
N ALA A 110 -4.79 19.83 3.49
CA ALA A 110 -4.90 19.55 4.92
C ALA A 110 -6.01 18.54 5.28
N CYS A 111 -6.75 18.04 4.30
CA CYS A 111 -7.92 17.20 4.55
C CYS A 111 -7.60 15.72 4.74
N TRP A 112 -6.37 15.29 4.48
CA TRP A 112 -5.99 13.89 4.53
C TRP A 112 -5.40 13.52 5.89
N ASP A 113 -6.03 12.57 6.55
CA ASP A 113 -5.52 12.00 7.80
C ASP A 113 -4.60 10.78 7.53
N VAL A 114 -4.86 10.02 6.45
CA VAL A 114 -4.14 8.78 6.14
C VAL A 114 -3.91 8.64 4.63
N ILE A 115 -2.72 8.23 4.25
CA ILE A 115 -2.34 7.90 2.86
C ILE A 115 -1.99 6.43 2.76
N MET A 116 -2.54 5.73 1.75
CA MET A 116 -2.18 4.35 1.43
C MET A 116 -1.39 4.32 0.13
N LEU A 117 -0.15 3.80 0.18
CA LEU A 117 0.80 3.87 -0.92
C LEU A 117 1.63 2.60 -1.07
N ALA A 118 2.23 2.42 -2.26
CA ALA A 118 3.18 1.35 -2.52
C ALA A 118 4.58 1.72 -2.04
N PHE A 119 5.22 0.79 -1.35
CA PHE A 119 6.64 0.88 -0.98
C PHE A 119 7.20 -0.52 -0.76
N HIS A 120 8.34 -0.82 -1.39
CA HIS A 120 9.04 -2.10 -1.23
C HIS A 120 10.51 -2.00 -1.64
N MET A 121 11.29 -3.07 -1.46
CA MET A 121 12.74 -3.07 -1.67
C MET A 121 13.20 -2.59 -3.07
N LEU A 122 12.41 -2.85 -4.13
CA LEU A 122 12.73 -2.44 -5.50
C LEU A 122 11.95 -1.20 -5.97
N GLY A 123 11.00 -0.69 -5.17
CA GLY A 123 10.21 0.52 -5.43
C GLY A 123 10.30 1.46 -4.26
N GLN A 124 11.33 2.32 -4.23
CA GLN A 124 11.73 3.10 -3.06
C GLN A 124 11.43 4.60 -3.18
N ASN A 125 10.89 5.05 -4.30
CA ASN A 125 10.76 6.47 -4.63
C ASN A 125 9.83 7.25 -3.70
N ALA A 126 8.91 6.60 -2.98
CA ALA A 126 8.12 7.22 -1.92
C ALA A 126 8.97 7.82 -0.79
N ARG A 127 10.18 7.27 -0.56
CA ARG A 127 11.15 7.79 0.42
C ARG A 127 11.45 9.27 0.22
N GLN A 128 11.53 9.70 -1.02
CA GLN A 128 11.84 11.08 -1.39
C GLN A 128 10.60 11.90 -1.72
N LYS A 129 9.59 11.26 -2.34
CA LYS A 129 8.44 11.95 -2.92
C LYS A 129 7.24 12.09 -1.98
N VAL A 130 7.10 11.19 -1.01
CA VAL A 130 5.88 11.12 -0.16
C VAL A 130 6.22 11.27 1.33
N PHE A 131 7.12 10.43 1.87
CA PHE A 131 7.36 10.38 3.31
C PHE A 131 7.84 11.68 3.96
N PRO A 132 8.66 12.55 3.34
CA PRO A 132 9.04 13.81 3.97
C PRO A 132 7.84 14.69 4.29
N ALA A 133 6.88 14.78 3.36
CA ALA A 133 5.68 15.59 3.55
C ALA A 133 4.68 14.98 4.54
N THR A 134 4.45 13.65 4.47
CA THR A 134 3.55 12.97 5.42
C THR A 134 4.06 13.07 6.85
N ARG A 135 5.36 12.92 7.06
CA ARG A 135 5.99 13.09 8.38
C ARG A 135 5.88 14.53 8.90
N ALA A 136 6.17 15.51 8.07
CA ALA A 136 6.11 16.92 8.45
C ALA A 136 4.69 17.37 8.82
N ARG A 137 3.67 16.73 8.21
CA ARG A 137 2.25 17.08 8.40
C ARG A 137 1.49 16.12 9.32
N ASN A 138 2.18 15.16 9.91
CA ASN A 138 1.58 14.12 10.76
C ASN A 138 0.44 13.34 10.06
N ILE A 139 0.62 13.03 8.77
CA ILE A 139 -0.31 12.20 8.00
C ILE A 139 0.10 10.74 8.20
N GLY A 140 -0.84 9.88 8.62
CA GLY A 140 -0.62 8.45 8.76
C GLY A 140 -0.39 7.77 7.42
N THR A 141 0.50 6.76 7.38
CA THR A 141 0.79 6.01 6.16
C THR A 141 0.51 4.53 6.32
N MET A 142 -0.14 3.94 5.31
CA MET A 142 -0.38 2.50 5.21
C MET A 142 0.30 1.98 3.96
N ILE A 143 1.29 1.09 4.14
CA ILE A 143 2.08 0.57 3.03
C ILE A 143 1.38 -0.65 2.44
N MET A 144 1.08 -0.58 1.16
CA MET A 144 0.71 -1.71 0.32
C MET A 144 1.90 -2.11 -0.57
N PHE A 145 1.86 -3.27 -1.16
CA PHE A 145 2.91 -3.81 -2.03
C PHE A 145 4.22 -4.19 -1.33
N ALA A 146 4.32 -4.17 -0.01
CA ALA A 146 5.53 -4.64 0.69
C ALA A 146 5.96 -6.03 0.20
N VAL A 147 4.99 -6.94 0.02
CA VAL A 147 5.18 -8.25 -0.64
C VAL A 147 4.09 -8.41 -1.72
N ARG A 148 4.51 -8.62 -2.96
CA ARG A 148 3.66 -8.92 -4.13
C ARG A 148 4.24 -10.10 -4.89
N SER A 149 3.67 -10.41 -6.07
CA SER A 149 4.14 -11.46 -6.97
C SER A 149 5.65 -11.39 -7.22
N LEU A 150 6.22 -10.19 -7.25
CA LEU A 150 7.67 -9.97 -7.35
C LEU A 150 8.50 -10.80 -6.35
N PHE A 151 8.03 -10.90 -5.09
CA PHE A 151 8.74 -11.64 -4.04
C PHE A 151 8.11 -12.98 -3.69
N SER A 152 6.83 -13.19 -3.99
CA SER A 152 6.09 -14.39 -3.61
C SER A 152 5.94 -15.41 -4.72
N THR A 153 6.18 -15.04 -5.99
CA THR A 153 6.12 -15.98 -7.11
C THR A 153 7.53 -16.51 -7.42
N PRO A 154 7.73 -17.84 -7.38
CA PRO A 154 9.04 -18.43 -7.69
C PRO A 154 9.60 -17.95 -9.03
N GLY A 155 10.87 -17.55 -9.05
CA GLY A 155 11.59 -17.12 -10.25
C GLY A 155 11.26 -15.69 -10.75
N ARG A 156 10.19 -15.06 -10.29
CA ARG A 156 9.77 -13.72 -10.77
C ARG A 156 10.83 -12.66 -10.49
N LEU A 157 11.35 -12.59 -9.28
CA LEU A 157 12.39 -11.63 -8.91
C LEU A 157 13.61 -11.73 -9.82
N GLN A 158 14.11 -12.95 -10.06
CA GLN A 158 15.26 -13.18 -10.94
C GLN A 158 14.96 -12.75 -12.38
N GLN A 159 13.75 -13.05 -12.87
CA GLN A 159 13.33 -12.66 -14.21
C GLN A 159 13.29 -11.13 -14.36
N ASP A 160 12.67 -10.42 -13.40
CA ASP A 160 12.57 -8.97 -13.45
C ASP A 160 13.96 -8.32 -13.34
N ILE A 161 14.86 -8.85 -12.51
CA ILE A 161 16.25 -8.36 -12.42
C ILE A 161 17.02 -8.59 -13.75
N LYS A 162 16.82 -9.73 -14.42
CA LYS A 162 17.43 -9.95 -15.76
C LYS A 162 16.95 -8.94 -16.78
N VAL A 163 15.67 -8.64 -16.81
CA VAL A 163 15.12 -7.61 -17.69
C VAL A 163 15.72 -6.25 -17.38
N LEU A 164 15.74 -5.84 -16.13
CA LEU A 164 16.28 -4.55 -15.69
C LEU A 164 17.79 -4.42 -15.98
N ALA A 165 18.54 -5.50 -15.82
CA ALA A 165 19.97 -5.51 -16.19
C ALA A 165 20.17 -5.43 -17.71
N GLY A 166 19.35 -6.12 -18.49
CA GLY A 166 19.35 -6.01 -19.96
C GLY A 166 19.01 -4.61 -20.46
N GLU A 167 18.20 -3.86 -19.71
CA GLU A 167 17.89 -2.45 -19.95
C GLU A 167 18.97 -1.48 -19.44
N GLY A 168 20.05 -1.98 -18.85
CA GLY A 168 21.11 -1.16 -18.25
C GLY A 168 20.72 -0.46 -16.95
N LYS A 169 19.59 -0.81 -16.35
CA LYS A 169 19.10 -0.24 -15.09
C LYS A 169 19.71 -0.88 -13.84
N LEU A 170 20.25 -2.10 -13.99
CA LEU A 170 20.93 -2.82 -12.92
C LEU A 170 22.26 -3.37 -13.41
N PRO A 171 23.25 -3.59 -12.52
CA PRO A 171 24.50 -4.22 -12.88
C PRO A 171 24.30 -5.65 -13.41
N SER A 172 25.02 -6.04 -14.49
CA SER A 172 24.90 -7.37 -15.11
C SER A 172 25.20 -8.52 -14.14
N TRP A 173 26.16 -8.35 -13.24
CA TRP A 173 26.51 -9.37 -12.24
C TRP A 173 25.32 -9.75 -11.33
N LEU A 174 24.36 -8.84 -11.13
CA LEU A 174 23.16 -9.13 -10.32
C LEU A 174 22.22 -10.11 -11.05
N ALA A 175 22.13 -10.00 -12.36
CA ALA A 175 21.34 -10.90 -13.20
C ALA A 175 21.93 -12.31 -13.31
N GLU A 176 23.23 -12.46 -13.10
CA GLU A 176 23.94 -13.74 -13.10
C GLU A 176 23.71 -14.56 -11.82
N LYS A 177 23.27 -13.90 -10.74
CA LYS A 177 22.98 -14.59 -9.49
C LYS A 177 21.69 -15.39 -9.56
N ALA A 178 21.72 -16.63 -9.09
CA ALA A 178 20.53 -17.46 -8.94
C ALA A 178 19.55 -16.87 -7.91
N GLN A 179 20.08 -16.22 -6.87
CA GLN A 179 19.32 -15.54 -5.82
C GLN A 179 19.87 -14.11 -5.66
N PRO A 180 19.36 -13.13 -6.41
CA PRO A 180 19.92 -11.79 -6.45
C PRO A 180 19.94 -11.04 -5.12
N LEU A 181 19.05 -11.39 -4.19
CA LEU A 181 18.95 -10.79 -2.86
C LEU A 181 19.47 -11.70 -1.73
N ASP A 182 20.32 -12.69 -2.05
CA ASP A 182 20.90 -13.63 -1.08
C ASP A 182 21.66 -12.94 0.07
N PHE A 183 22.22 -11.77 -0.17
CA PHE A 183 22.90 -10.98 0.83
C PHE A 183 22.01 -10.56 2.02
N LEU A 184 20.70 -10.59 1.87
CA LEU A 184 19.73 -10.33 2.95
C LEU A 184 19.56 -11.55 3.87
N LEU A 185 19.98 -12.75 3.42
CA LEU A 185 19.80 -14.04 4.09
C LEU A 185 21.09 -14.47 4.82
N CYS A 186 21.59 -13.60 5.68
CA CYS A 186 22.80 -13.82 6.45
C CYS A 186 22.54 -13.88 7.95
N GLU A 187 23.55 -14.20 8.73
CA GLU A 187 23.47 -14.13 10.18
C GLU A 187 23.15 -12.69 10.62
N GLY A 188 22.15 -12.48 11.45
CA GLY A 188 21.60 -11.17 11.82
C GLY A 188 20.68 -10.53 10.76
N GLY A 189 20.63 -11.10 9.55
CA GLY A 189 19.73 -10.69 8.47
C GLY A 189 18.33 -11.31 8.57
N ALA A 190 17.71 -11.56 7.42
CA ALA A 190 16.40 -12.18 7.33
C ALA A 190 16.51 -13.71 7.08
N GLN A 191 15.46 -14.44 7.44
CA GLN A 191 15.37 -15.88 7.17
C GLN A 191 14.76 -16.20 5.80
N SER A 192 14.10 -15.21 5.19
CA SER A 192 13.52 -15.31 3.84
C SER A 192 13.40 -13.92 3.21
N ILE A 193 13.27 -13.88 1.88
CA ILE A 193 13.04 -12.64 1.13
C ILE A 193 11.71 -11.98 1.51
N ILE A 194 10.69 -12.78 1.83
CA ILE A 194 9.39 -12.26 2.30
C ILE A 194 9.55 -11.56 3.66
N GLU A 195 10.29 -12.16 4.58
CA GLU A 195 10.61 -11.54 5.86
C GLU A 195 11.41 -10.24 5.65
N ALA A 196 12.44 -10.28 4.80
CA ALA A 196 13.23 -9.10 4.49
C ALA A 196 12.36 -7.95 3.94
N ALA A 197 11.42 -8.28 3.04
CA ALA A 197 10.53 -7.30 2.43
C ALA A 197 9.59 -6.64 3.45
N TYR A 198 9.03 -7.41 4.38
CA TYR A 198 8.22 -6.85 5.47
C TYR A 198 9.03 -5.99 6.44
N ARG A 199 10.20 -6.47 6.88
CA ARG A 199 11.09 -5.71 7.77
C ARG A 199 11.56 -4.41 7.12
N TYR A 200 11.94 -4.46 5.83
CA TYR A 200 12.33 -3.28 5.07
C TYR A 200 11.21 -2.23 5.02
N ALA A 201 10.01 -2.63 4.65
CA ALA A 201 8.88 -1.71 4.55
C ALA A 201 8.45 -1.18 5.93
N ARG A 202 8.46 -2.04 6.97
CA ARG A 202 8.02 -1.67 8.34
C ARG A 202 8.90 -0.63 9.00
N HIS A 203 10.20 -0.70 8.77
CA HIS A 203 11.18 0.15 9.43
C HIS A 203 11.64 1.36 8.60
N GLU A 204 11.03 1.57 7.43
CA GLU A 204 11.28 2.79 6.66
C GLU A 204 10.73 4.01 7.41
N PRO A 205 11.56 5.07 7.61
CA PRO A 205 11.09 6.30 8.24
C PRO A 205 9.94 6.96 7.47
N GLY A 206 8.76 7.00 8.06
CA GLY A 206 7.52 7.47 7.42
C GLY A 206 6.49 6.37 7.22
N THR A 207 6.82 5.10 7.51
CA THR A 207 5.86 4.00 7.54
C THR A 207 5.23 3.88 8.92
N ASN A 208 3.88 3.89 8.98
CA ASN A 208 3.14 3.62 10.23
C ASN A 208 2.58 2.20 10.25
N VAL A 209 1.97 1.75 9.15
CA VAL A 209 1.34 0.43 9.05
C VAL A 209 1.79 -0.26 7.77
N VAL A 210 2.13 -1.54 7.85
CA VAL A 210 2.35 -2.40 6.68
C VAL A 210 1.18 -3.36 6.53
N LEU A 211 0.57 -3.34 5.35
CA LEU A 211 -0.55 -4.21 5.02
C LEU A 211 -0.05 -5.53 4.45
N PHE A 212 -0.70 -6.62 4.83
CA PHE A 212 -0.59 -7.88 4.14
C PHE A 212 -1.97 -8.49 3.88
N GLY A 213 -2.04 -9.32 2.86
CA GLY A 213 -3.21 -10.13 2.56
C GLY A 213 -2.75 -11.51 2.11
N THR A 214 -3.44 -12.56 2.57
CA THR A 214 -3.15 -13.93 2.18
C THR A 214 -4.45 -14.72 2.07
N GLY A 215 -4.52 -15.62 1.07
CA GLY A 215 -5.58 -16.63 0.98
C GLY A 215 -5.26 -17.91 1.75
N ASN A 216 -4.04 -18.04 2.28
CA ASN A 216 -3.61 -19.20 3.06
C ASN A 216 -3.48 -18.81 4.55
N PRO A 217 -4.33 -19.36 5.45
CA PRO A 217 -4.26 -19.07 6.89
C PRO A 217 -2.89 -19.35 7.52
N ALA A 218 -2.14 -20.35 7.02
CA ALA A 218 -0.81 -20.68 7.52
C ALA A 218 0.23 -19.56 7.34
N HIS A 219 -0.05 -18.58 6.48
CA HIS A 219 0.83 -17.41 6.28
C HIS A 219 0.56 -16.27 7.27
N VAL A 220 -0.52 -16.31 8.04
CA VAL A 220 -0.91 -15.17 8.91
C VAL A 220 0.12 -14.95 10.00
N GLU A 221 0.39 -15.97 10.81
CA GLU A 221 1.35 -15.86 11.92
C GLU A 221 2.79 -15.56 11.45
N PRO A 222 3.34 -16.24 10.42
CA PRO A 222 4.66 -15.89 9.89
C PRO A 222 4.76 -14.46 9.36
N ASN A 223 3.72 -13.94 8.70
CA ASN A 223 3.72 -12.56 8.22
C ASN A 223 3.69 -11.55 9.38
N ILE A 224 2.88 -11.80 10.40
CA ILE A 224 2.85 -10.95 11.61
C ILE A 224 4.22 -10.98 12.29
N ALA A 225 4.79 -12.16 12.50
CA ALA A 225 6.10 -12.32 13.12
C ALA A 225 7.19 -11.57 12.32
N ALA A 226 7.17 -11.66 10.98
CA ALA A 226 8.12 -10.96 10.12
C ALA A 226 8.01 -9.44 10.26
N ILE A 227 6.78 -8.89 10.27
CA ILE A 227 6.52 -7.44 10.42
C ILE A 227 7.00 -6.93 11.79
N LEU A 228 6.92 -7.74 12.83
CA LEU A 228 7.29 -7.37 14.20
C LEU A 228 8.79 -7.55 14.50
N LYS A 229 9.56 -8.19 13.63
CA LYS A 229 11.02 -8.34 13.82
C LYS A 229 11.76 -7.00 13.78
N PRO A 230 12.96 -6.92 14.37
CA PRO A 230 13.83 -5.74 14.29
C PRO A 230 14.16 -5.34 12.84
N PRO A 231 14.64 -4.11 12.60
CA PRO A 231 15.05 -3.66 11.27
C PRO A 231 16.15 -4.57 10.69
N LEU A 232 16.25 -4.57 9.37
CA LEU A 232 17.39 -5.19 8.68
C LEU A 232 18.71 -4.49 9.08
N PRO A 233 19.86 -5.16 8.95
CA PRO A 233 21.16 -4.54 9.11
C PRO A 233 21.30 -3.28 8.24
N ARG A 234 21.94 -2.24 8.77
CA ARG A 234 22.11 -0.97 8.04
C ARG A 234 22.83 -1.14 6.71
N ALA A 235 23.83 -2.02 6.64
CA ALA A 235 24.56 -2.32 5.42
C ALA A 235 23.63 -2.89 4.33
N ASP A 236 22.70 -3.73 4.69
CA ASP A 236 21.74 -4.31 3.75
C ASP A 236 20.75 -3.26 3.22
N ILE A 237 20.26 -2.38 4.11
CA ILE A 237 19.38 -1.26 3.71
C ILE A 237 20.12 -0.33 2.75
N GLN A 238 21.37 -0.01 3.04
CA GLN A 238 22.21 0.83 2.19
C GLN A 238 22.43 0.17 0.82
N LYS A 239 22.76 -1.11 0.79
CA LYS A 239 22.97 -1.87 -0.45
C LYS A 239 21.68 -1.95 -1.29
N LEU A 240 20.49 -2.13 -0.65
CA LEU A 240 19.21 -2.05 -1.34
C LEU A 240 18.98 -0.65 -1.94
N ALA A 241 19.35 0.41 -1.23
CA ALA A 241 19.21 1.77 -1.73
C ALA A 241 20.13 2.05 -2.91
N GLU A 242 21.39 1.60 -2.85
CA GLU A 242 22.38 1.74 -3.93
C GLU A 242 21.94 0.97 -5.21
N LEU A 243 21.44 -0.25 -5.04
CA LEU A 243 21.04 -1.11 -6.16
C LEU A 243 19.71 -0.67 -6.79
N PHE A 244 18.73 -0.28 -5.98
CA PHE A 244 17.34 -0.17 -6.44
C PHE A 244 16.70 1.21 -6.20
N GLY A 245 17.35 2.11 -5.48
CA GLY A 245 16.76 3.40 -5.08
C GLY A 245 16.39 4.33 -6.24
N HIS A 246 16.98 4.12 -7.41
CA HIS A 246 16.72 4.88 -8.64
C HIS A 246 15.58 4.28 -9.49
N LEU A 247 15.10 3.07 -9.16
CA LEU A 247 14.08 2.39 -9.95
C LEU A 247 12.68 2.98 -9.70
N GLU A 248 11.90 3.05 -10.76
CA GLU A 248 10.49 3.44 -10.73
C GLU A 248 9.62 2.38 -11.43
N GLY A 249 8.43 2.10 -10.91
CA GLY A 249 7.44 1.23 -11.54
C GLY A 249 7.70 -0.27 -11.47
N VAL A 250 8.75 -0.71 -10.79
CA VAL A 250 9.10 -2.13 -10.69
C VAL A 250 8.15 -2.84 -9.71
N GLY A 251 7.68 -4.04 -10.06
CA GLY A 251 6.83 -4.87 -9.20
C GLY A 251 5.44 -4.30 -8.90
N LEU A 252 5.00 -3.29 -9.65
CA LEU A 252 3.70 -2.65 -9.50
C LEU A 252 2.65 -3.30 -10.41
N ASP A 253 2.49 -4.61 -10.31
CA ASP A 253 1.53 -5.37 -11.12
C ASP A 253 0.09 -4.93 -10.84
N GLU A 254 -0.74 -4.83 -11.89
CA GLU A 254 -2.17 -4.70 -11.72
C GLU A 254 -2.75 -5.95 -11.00
N PRO A 255 -3.77 -5.78 -10.15
CA PRO A 255 -4.41 -6.93 -9.53
C PRO A 255 -5.01 -7.81 -10.62
N ASN A 256 -4.67 -9.10 -10.64
CA ASN A 256 -5.32 -10.09 -11.49
C ASN A 256 -6.79 -10.22 -11.09
N LEU A 257 -7.66 -9.46 -11.72
CA LEU A 257 -9.11 -9.51 -11.48
C LEU A 257 -9.77 -10.78 -12.04
N GLY A 258 -9.00 -11.66 -12.71
CA GLY A 258 -9.52 -12.83 -13.44
C GLY A 258 -9.02 -14.20 -12.99
N ALA A 259 -7.98 -14.33 -12.17
CA ALA A 259 -7.30 -15.61 -11.93
C ALA A 259 -7.83 -16.45 -10.74
N ASN A 260 -8.84 -16.00 -10.00
CA ASN A 260 -9.37 -16.72 -8.84
C ASN A 260 -10.92 -16.85 -8.89
N ARG A 261 -11.44 -17.33 -10.02
CA ARG A 261 -12.81 -17.91 -10.11
C ARG A 261 -12.71 -19.23 -10.87
N ALA A 262 -12.03 -20.18 -10.29
CA ALA A 262 -12.18 -21.60 -10.61
C ALA A 262 -12.16 -22.37 -9.30
#